data_58bef718d1c3c5fd094facffe95f84c2
#
_entry.id   58bef718d1c3c5fd094facffe95f84c2
#
_cell.length_a   1.000
_cell.length_b   1.000
_cell.length_c   1.000
_cell.angle_alpha   90.00
_cell.angle_beta   90.00
_cell.angle_gamma   90.00
#
_symmetry.space_group_name_H-M   'P 1'
#
loop_
_entity.id
_entity.type
_entity.pdbx_description
1 polymer ?
#
loop_
_entity_poly.entity_id
_entity_poly.type
_entity_poly.pdbx_seq_one_letter_code
_entity_poly.pdbx_strand_id
1 'polypeptide(L)'
;MLEPISIKEIQEKTQKAQSTIIDKDLQNINNLINKAAAGGDTTAAYQGEWRSKVLVKLAEIYKKEGYKVDMAPGSITIMWQLL
;
A
#
# COMPACT_ATOMS: atom_id res chain seq x y z
N MET A 1 2.35 -40.12 -7.84
CA MET A 1 1.16 -39.26 -7.88
C MET A 1 1.40 -38.02 -7.05
N LEU A 2 1.28 -36.86 -7.67
CA LEU A 2 1.47 -35.59 -6.96
C LEU A 2 0.21 -35.28 -6.15
N GLU A 3 0.41 -34.98 -4.88
CA GLU A 3 -0.69 -34.53 -4.03
C GLU A 3 -0.99 -33.06 -4.26
N PRO A 4 -2.24 -32.64 -4.14
CA PRO A 4 -2.56 -31.22 -4.21
C PRO A 4 -1.94 -30.45 -3.04
N ILE A 5 -1.50 -29.23 -3.29
CA ILE A 5 -0.95 -28.36 -2.27
C ILE A 5 -2.06 -28.05 -1.26
N SER A 6 -1.74 -28.08 0.04
CA SER A 6 -2.72 -27.76 1.06
C SER A 6 -3.10 -26.28 1.01
N ILE A 7 -4.36 -25.99 1.26
CA ILE A 7 -4.86 -24.60 1.33
C ILE A 7 -4.08 -23.78 2.34
N LYS A 8 -3.75 -24.38 3.48
CA LYS A 8 -3.01 -23.73 4.55
C LYS A 8 -1.62 -23.27 4.12
N GLU A 9 -0.88 -24.11 3.40
CA GLU A 9 0.44 -23.76 2.86
C GLU A 9 0.36 -22.61 1.86
N ILE A 10 -0.62 -22.65 0.96
CA ILE A 10 -0.81 -21.58 -0.03
C ILE A 10 -1.21 -20.27 0.64
N GLN A 11 -2.05 -20.33 1.65
CA GLN A 11 -2.44 -19.13 2.41
C GLN A 11 -1.23 -18.51 3.11
N GLU A 12 -0.38 -19.30 3.74
CA GLU A 12 0.83 -18.81 4.40
C GLU A 12 1.80 -18.17 3.41
N LYS A 13 2.03 -18.79 2.26
CA LYS A 13 2.88 -18.24 1.19
C LYS A 13 2.33 -16.93 0.66
N THR A 14 1.03 -16.89 0.44
CA THR A 14 0.35 -15.69 -0.07
C THR A 14 0.46 -14.54 0.93
N GLN A 15 0.24 -14.81 2.21
CA GLN A 15 0.37 -13.80 3.26
C GLN A 15 1.79 -13.25 3.36
N LYS A 16 2.80 -14.10 3.30
CA LYS A 16 4.20 -13.68 3.31
C LYS A 16 4.54 -12.80 2.10
N ALA A 17 4.09 -13.20 0.92
CA ALA A 17 4.31 -12.43 -0.31
C ALA A 17 3.62 -11.08 -0.25
N GLN A 18 2.37 -11.02 0.25
CA GLN A 18 1.63 -9.78 0.43
C GLN A 18 2.30 -8.86 1.43
N SER A 19 2.78 -9.40 2.56
CA SER A 19 3.49 -8.60 3.57
C SER A 19 4.76 -7.97 3.00
N THR A 20 5.55 -8.72 2.23
CA THR A 20 6.76 -8.20 1.60
C THR A 20 6.45 -7.09 0.60
N ILE A 21 5.42 -7.28 -0.23
CA ILE A 21 4.98 -6.28 -1.21
C ILE A 21 4.52 -5.01 -0.49
N ILE A 22 3.70 -5.17 0.57
CA ILE A 22 3.18 -4.04 1.34
C ILE A 22 4.31 -3.25 1.98
N ASP A 23 5.30 -3.91 2.59
CA ASP A 23 6.44 -3.23 3.22
C ASP A 23 7.22 -2.39 2.22
N LYS A 24 7.47 -2.92 1.04
CA LYS A 24 8.16 -2.20 -0.03
C LYS A 24 7.35 -0.99 -0.50
N ASP A 25 6.06 -1.16 -0.69
CA ASP A 25 5.17 -0.08 -1.10
C ASP A 25 5.07 1.00 -0.01
N LEU A 26 4.98 0.60 1.27
CA LEU A 26 4.97 1.54 2.39
C LEU A 26 6.24 2.39 2.41
N GLN A 27 7.40 1.79 2.19
CA GLN A 27 8.66 2.51 2.14
C GLN A 27 8.65 3.55 1.00
N ASN A 28 8.20 3.15 -0.18
CA ASN A 28 8.13 4.02 -1.34
C ASN A 28 7.14 5.18 -1.13
N ILE A 29 5.96 4.87 -0.59
CA ILE A 29 4.93 5.88 -0.30
C ILE A 29 5.43 6.85 0.78
N ASN A 30 6.06 6.36 1.85
CA ASN A 30 6.61 7.21 2.90
C ASN A 30 7.69 8.15 2.35
N ASN A 31 8.52 7.68 1.45
CA ASN A 31 9.52 8.50 0.78
C ASN A 31 8.86 9.62 -0.06
N LEU A 32 7.79 9.28 -0.78
CA LEU A 32 7.03 10.27 -1.56
C LEU A 32 6.37 11.32 -0.66
N ILE A 33 5.79 10.89 0.45
CA ILE A 33 5.18 11.80 1.43
C ILE A 33 6.24 12.77 1.99
N ASN A 34 7.39 12.25 2.41
CA ASN A 34 8.48 13.07 2.93
C ASN A 34 8.97 14.07 1.88
N LYS A 35 9.12 13.64 0.65
CA LYS A 35 9.59 14.48 -0.44
C LYS A 35 8.57 15.58 -0.76
N ALA A 36 7.29 15.24 -0.82
CA ALA A 36 6.22 16.20 -1.06
C ALA A 36 6.12 17.22 0.08
N ALA A 37 6.18 16.77 1.32
CA ALA A 37 6.15 17.64 2.50
C ALA A 37 7.34 18.60 2.53
N ALA A 38 8.53 18.13 2.19
CA ALA A 38 9.72 18.97 2.10
C ALA A 38 9.60 20.04 1.01
N GLY A 39 8.84 19.77 -0.05
CA GLY A 39 8.55 20.71 -1.11
C GLY A 39 7.35 21.63 -0.84
N GLY A 40 6.70 21.48 0.32
CA GLY A 40 5.54 22.30 0.68
C GLY A 40 4.20 21.75 0.19
N ASP A 41 4.17 20.57 -0.40
CA ASP A 41 2.94 19.94 -0.87
C ASP A 41 2.22 19.21 0.25
N THR A 42 0.90 19.04 0.11
CA THR A 42 0.06 18.31 1.05
C THR A 42 -0.52 17.03 0.42
N THR A 43 0.01 16.61 -0.71
CA THR A 43 -0.49 15.47 -1.48
C THR A 43 0.68 14.69 -2.05
N ALA A 44 0.60 13.37 -1.95
CA ALA A 44 1.54 12.46 -2.60
C ALA A 44 0.77 11.38 -3.35
N ALA A 45 1.09 11.18 -4.62
CA ALA A 45 0.47 10.15 -5.45
C ALA A 45 1.47 9.06 -5.76
N TYR A 46 1.05 7.82 -5.61
CA TYR A 46 1.88 6.65 -5.89
C TYR A 46 1.16 5.75 -6.89
N GLN A 47 1.87 5.40 -7.96
CA GLN A 47 1.33 4.55 -9.02
C GLN A 47 2.05 3.21 -9.02
N GLY A 48 1.31 2.14 -9.29
CA GLY A 48 1.86 0.80 -9.38
C GLY A 48 0.83 -0.20 -9.87
N GLU A 49 1.31 -1.40 -10.20
CA GLU A 49 0.45 -2.49 -10.62
C GLU A 49 0.07 -3.32 -9.40
N TRP A 50 -0.97 -2.89 -8.68
CA TRP A 50 -1.44 -3.63 -7.52
C TRP A 50 -2.75 -4.33 -7.79
N ARG A 51 -2.90 -5.47 -7.13
CA ARG A 51 -4.19 -6.08 -6.98
C ARG A 51 -5.04 -5.24 -6.01
N SER A 52 -6.35 -5.24 -6.21
CA SER A 52 -7.28 -4.46 -5.40
C SER A 52 -7.11 -4.67 -3.90
N LYS A 53 -6.82 -5.90 -3.47
CA LYS A 53 -6.64 -6.23 -2.05
C LYS A 53 -5.43 -5.53 -1.42
N VAL A 54 -4.33 -5.43 -2.14
CA VAL A 54 -3.12 -4.73 -1.67
C VAL A 54 -3.39 -3.24 -1.55
N LEU A 55 -4.05 -2.68 -2.56
CA LEU A 55 -4.41 -1.26 -2.57
C LEU A 55 -5.31 -0.89 -1.39
N VAL A 56 -6.31 -1.70 -1.10
CA VAL A 56 -7.22 -1.49 0.05
C VAL A 56 -6.44 -1.53 1.37
N LYS A 57 -5.52 -2.48 1.53
CA LYS A 57 -4.71 -2.57 2.74
C LYS A 57 -3.81 -1.35 2.93
N LEU A 58 -3.16 -0.88 1.88
CA LEU A 58 -2.36 0.34 1.92
C LEU A 58 -3.21 1.54 2.33
N ALA A 59 -4.39 1.67 1.74
CA ALA A 59 -5.32 2.75 2.08
C ALA A 59 -5.72 2.71 3.56
N GLU A 60 -6.03 1.52 4.10
CA GLU A 60 -6.40 1.36 5.50
C GLU A 60 -5.28 1.78 6.45
N ILE A 61 -4.04 1.43 6.13
CA ILE A 61 -2.87 1.78 6.94
C ILE A 61 -2.75 3.30 7.06
N TYR A 62 -2.83 4.02 5.95
CA TYR A 62 -2.70 5.47 5.95
C TYR A 62 -3.92 6.18 6.55
N LYS A 63 -5.12 5.65 6.35
CA LYS A 63 -6.32 6.17 7.01
C LYS A 63 -6.22 6.10 8.53
N LYS A 64 -5.67 5.02 9.06
CA LYS A 64 -5.45 4.85 10.49
C LYS A 64 -4.49 5.91 11.06
N GLU A 65 -3.53 6.34 10.27
CA GLU A 65 -2.57 7.38 10.66
C GLU A 65 -3.13 8.79 10.54
N GLY A 66 -4.35 8.95 10.05
CA GLY A 66 -5.01 10.24 9.94
C GLY A 66 -4.95 10.89 8.57
N TYR A 67 -4.39 10.22 7.56
CA TYR A 67 -4.36 10.73 6.20
C TYR A 67 -5.70 10.52 5.50
N LYS A 68 -6.00 11.39 4.54
CA LYS A 68 -7.06 11.14 3.56
C LYS A 68 -6.46 10.34 2.42
N VAL A 69 -7.19 9.34 1.94
CA VAL A 69 -6.69 8.45 0.90
C VAL A 69 -7.74 8.32 -0.20
N ASP A 70 -7.35 8.62 -1.42
CA ASP A 70 -8.12 8.33 -2.63
C ASP A 70 -7.47 7.18 -3.38
N MET A 71 -8.29 6.26 -3.86
CA MET A 71 -7.85 5.11 -4.64
C MET A 71 -8.45 5.16 -6.04
N ALA A 72 -7.60 4.86 -7.03
CA ALA A 72 -8.01 4.65 -8.42
C ALA A 72 -7.33 3.37 -8.92
N PRO A 73 -7.79 2.74 -10.01
CA PRO A 73 -7.10 1.57 -10.55
C PRO A 73 -5.63 1.89 -10.82
N GLY A 74 -4.74 1.14 -10.15
CA GLY A 74 -3.30 1.30 -10.29
C GLY A 74 -2.68 2.52 -9.62
N SER A 75 -3.44 3.28 -8.80
CA SER A 75 -2.89 4.44 -8.10
C SER A 75 -3.51 4.65 -6.73
N ILE A 76 -2.75 5.28 -5.84
CA ILE A 76 -3.20 5.69 -4.53
C ILE A 76 -2.69 7.11 -4.27
N THR A 77 -3.57 7.98 -3.79
CA THR A 77 -3.24 9.37 -3.47
C THR A 77 -3.42 9.58 -1.97
N ILE A 78 -2.35 10.01 -1.33
CA ILE A 78 -2.33 10.28 0.12
C ILE A 78 -2.33 11.79 0.31
N MET A 79 -3.25 12.27 1.14
CA MET A 79 -3.43 13.70 1.39
C MET A 79 -3.41 13.98 2.88
N TRP A 80 -2.87 15.14 3.25
CA TRP A 80 -2.88 15.60 4.64
C TRP A 80 -3.20 17.08 4.69
N GLN A 81 -3.63 17.55 5.85
CA GLN A 81 -3.99 18.94 6.05
C GLN A 81 -2.94 19.64 6.92
N LEU A 82 -2.65 20.87 6.59
CA LEU A 82 -1.86 21.74 7.45
C LEU A 82 -2.71 22.21 8.62
N LEU A 83 -2.12 22.17 9.80
CA LEU A 83 -2.76 22.70 11.02
C LEU A 83 -2.58 24.21 11.13
#